data_0f925dedab582ec2faf09b67b70a9a3c
#
_entry.id   0f925dedab582ec2faf09b67b70a9a3c
#
_cell.length_a   1.000
_cell.length_b   1.000
_cell.length_c   1.000
_cell.angle_alpha   90.00
_cell.angle_beta   90.00
_cell.angle_gamma   90.00
#
_symmetry.space_group_name_H-M   'P 1'
#
loop_
_entity.id
_entity.type
_entity.pdbx_description
1 polymer ?
#
loop_
_entity_poly.entity_id
_entity_poly.type
_entity_poly.pdbx_seq_one_letter_code
_entity_poly.pdbx_strand_id
1 'polypeptide(L)'
;MLPYLEKKSRKNGFAIFTYHEDTIITDSPENEHIRHEAELNGLKIIAETEFSIAVDFAPCKCMLVSDDEEALVGLEDHWRRRLNGALDVFRSEPYFLEVVPCSIDKSNTLGALLEKLGINSEEVIAIGDGVCDVSMIQSAGLGIAMGNAQDSVKVCADRITARSEEHTSE
;
A
#
# COMPACT_ATOMS: atom_id res chain seq x y z
N MET A 1 -11.40 -10.32 11.03
CA MET A 1 -10.69 -10.52 9.76
C MET A 1 -9.24 -10.97 9.98
N LEU A 2 -8.47 -10.33 10.85
CA LEU A 2 -7.07 -10.70 11.14
C LEU A 2 -6.83 -12.18 11.42
N PRO A 3 -7.63 -12.87 12.29
CA PRO A 3 -7.42 -14.31 12.51
C PRO A 3 -7.54 -15.18 11.25
N TYR A 4 -8.34 -14.74 10.28
CA TYR A 4 -8.45 -15.44 9.00
C TYR A 4 -7.20 -15.24 8.14
N LEU A 5 -6.67 -14.01 8.08
CA LEU A 5 -5.44 -13.69 7.34
C LEU A 5 -4.26 -14.47 7.92
N GLU A 6 -4.06 -14.40 9.25
CA GLU A 6 -3.00 -15.12 9.96
C GLU A 6 -3.09 -16.64 9.73
N LYS A 7 -4.28 -17.23 9.88
CA LYS A 7 -4.47 -18.66 9.62
C LYS A 7 -4.11 -19.07 8.20
N LYS A 8 -4.41 -18.22 7.23
CA LYS A 8 -4.09 -18.45 5.81
C LYS A 8 -2.62 -18.26 5.53
N SER A 9 -1.99 -17.24 6.10
CA SER A 9 -0.56 -17.01 6.03
C SER A 9 0.20 -18.24 6.53
N ARG A 10 -0.05 -18.67 7.75
CA ARG A 10 0.57 -19.86 8.37
C ARG A 10 0.37 -21.13 7.55
N LYS A 11 -0.85 -21.35 7.01
CA LYS A 11 -1.15 -22.54 6.21
C LYS A 11 -0.32 -22.62 4.93
N ASN A 12 0.03 -21.48 4.36
CA ASN A 12 0.80 -21.39 3.12
C ASN A 12 2.31 -21.17 3.38
N GLY A 13 2.74 -21.08 4.64
CA GLY A 13 4.14 -20.82 5.00
C GLY A 13 4.58 -19.38 4.71
N PHE A 14 3.64 -18.44 4.63
CA PHE A 14 3.92 -17.03 4.40
C PHE A 14 4.14 -16.31 5.73
N ALA A 15 5.02 -15.33 5.75
CA ALA A 15 5.13 -14.37 6.84
C ALA A 15 3.98 -13.36 6.75
N ILE A 16 3.57 -12.81 7.89
CA ILE A 16 2.56 -11.74 7.96
C ILE A 16 3.08 -10.60 8.82
N PHE A 17 2.80 -9.36 8.37
CA PHE A 17 3.09 -8.19 9.20
C PHE A 17 2.09 -7.05 8.97
N THR A 18 2.11 -6.10 9.89
CA THR A 18 1.42 -4.81 9.77
C THR A 18 2.24 -3.71 10.41
N TYR A 19 1.82 -2.47 10.18
CA TYR A 19 2.45 -1.28 10.74
C TYR A 19 1.63 -0.72 11.90
N HIS A 20 2.32 -0.24 12.91
CA HIS A 20 1.76 0.54 14.00
C HIS A 20 2.75 1.62 14.41
N GLU A 21 2.40 2.88 14.18
CA GLU A 21 3.30 4.02 14.40
C GLU A 21 4.67 3.83 13.72
N ASP A 22 5.77 3.80 14.50
CA ASP A 22 7.16 3.60 14.04
C ASP A 22 7.59 2.11 14.07
N THR A 23 6.63 1.19 14.00
CA THR A 23 6.89 -0.23 14.27
C THR A 23 6.24 -1.14 13.22
N ILE A 24 6.94 -2.22 12.87
CA ILE A 24 6.38 -3.40 12.20
C ILE A 24 6.10 -4.48 13.24
N ILE A 25 4.87 -4.96 13.30
CA ILE A 25 4.46 -6.12 14.10
C ILE A 25 4.38 -7.32 13.16
N THR A 26 5.08 -8.41 13.47
CA THR A 26 5.18 -9.60 12.61
C THR A 26 5.30 -10.90 13.38
N ASP A 27 4.88 -12.02 12.78
CA ASP A 27 5.15 -13.37 13.27
C ASP A 27 6.51 -13.93 12.82
N SER A 28 7.20 -13.23 11.93
CA SER A 28 8.43 -13.69 11.26
C SER A 28 9.52 -12.60 11.24
N PRO A 29 10.08 -12.23 12.41
CA PRO A 29 11.03 -11.10 12.52
C PRO A 29 12.36 -11.33 11.80
N GLU A 30 12.68 -12.58 11.45
CA GLU A 30 13.90 -12.94 10.73
C GLU A 30 13.74 -12.92 9.20
N ASN A 31 12.52 -12.67 8.68
CA ASN A 31 12.28 -12.60 7.25
C ASN A 31 13.04 -11.42 6.63
N GLU A 32 13.82 -11.68 5.58
CA GLU A 32 14.71 -10.69 4.96
C GLU A 32 13.95 -9.52 4.34
N HIS A 33 12.80 -9.76 3.71
CA HIS A 33 11.99 -8.69 3.13
C HIS A 33 11.38 -7.77 4.20
N ILE A 34 10.95 -8.33 5.33
CA ILE A 34 10.42 -7.55 6.46
C ILE A 34 11.53 -6.71 7.10
N ARG A 35 12.74 -7.26 7.24
CA ARG A 35 13.89 -6.52 7.74
C ARG A 35 14.29 -5.38 6.80
N HIS A 36 14.33 -5.66 5.50
CA HIS A 36 14.63 -4.65 4.50
C HIS A 36 13.59 -3.52 4.51
N GLU A 37 12.32 -3.87 4.60
CA GLU A 37 11.21 -2.89 4.72
C GLU A 37 11.36 -2.03 5.99
N ALA A 38 11.73 -2.64 7.12
CA ALA A 38 11.97 -1.91 8.36
C ALA A 38 13.16 -0.96 8.26
N GLU A 39 14.27 -1.41 7.65
CA GLU A 39 15.48 -0.61 7.44
C GLU A 39 15.21 0.60 6.54
N LEU A 40 14.55 0.38 5.40
CA LEU A 40 14.21 1.45 4.44
C LEU A 40 13.37 2.56 5.07
N ASN A 41 12.46 2.19 5.95
CA ASN A 41 11.51 3.11 6.58
C ASN A 41 11.94 3.56 7.98
N GLY A 42 13.08 3.09 8.50
CA GLY A 42 13.56 3.42 9.84
C GLY A 42 12.66 2.90 10.97
N LEU A 43 11.97 1.76 10.74
CA LEU A 43 10.99 1.18 11.66
C LEU A 43 11.63 0.14 12.57
N LYS A 44 11.05 -0.05 13.75
CA LYS A 44 11.38 -1.14 14.67
C LYS A 44 10.59 -2.38 14.32
N ILE A 45 11.11 -3.57 14.63
CA ILE A 45 10.38 -4.84 14.48
C ILE A 45 10.00 -5.36 15.87
N ILE A 46 8.72 -5.68 16.04
CA ILE A 46 8.19 -6.40 17.20
C ILE A 46 7.74 -7.78 16.73
N ALA A 47 8.31 -8.81 17.36
CA ALA A 47 7.99 -10.21 17.08
C ALA A 47 6.79 -10.67 17.92
N GLU A 48 5.73 -11.14 17.25
CA GLU A 48 4.50 -11.61 17.89
C GLU A 48 4.00 -12.90 17.27
N THR A 49 4.12 -14.00 17.98
CA THR A 49 3.70 -15.33 17.50
C THR A 49 2.19 -15.47 17.34
N GLU A 50 1.41 -14.73 18.12
CA GLU A 50 -0.05 -14.66 18.05
C GLU A 50 -0.46 -13.34 17.40
N PHE A 51 -0.08 -13.15 16.13
CA PHE A 51 -0.22 -11.89 15.38
C PHE A 51 -1.61 -11.26 15.51
N SER A 52 -2.66 -12.03 15.27
CA SER A 52 -4.03 -11.49 15.30
C SER A 52 -4.56 -11.15 16.69
N ILE A 53 -3.87 -11.57 17.75
CA ILE A 53 -4.14 -11.17 19.14
C ILE A 53 -3.36 -9.92 19.49
N ALA A 54 -2.10 -9.86 19.08
CA ALA A 54 -1.20 -8.72 19.33
C ALA A 54 -1.68 -7.45 18.61
N VAL A 55 -2.29 -7.60 17.41
CA VAL A 55 -2.89 -6.49 16.65
C VAL A 55 -4.32 -6.26 17.15
N ASP A 56 -4.45 -5.57 18.28
CA ASP A 56 -5.74 -5.25 18.93
C ASP A 56 -6.37 -3.91 18.46
N PHE A 57 -5.80 -3.32 17.41
CA PHE A 57 -6.24 -2.09 16.75
C PHE A 57 -6.70 -2.37 15.30
N ALA A 58 -7.27 -1.36 14.64
CA ALA A 58 -7.60 -1.43 13.22
C ALA A 58 -6.37 -1.08 12.37
N PRO A 59 -5.67 -2.04 11.78
CA PRO A 59 -4.50 -1.76 10.95
C PRO A 59 -4.90 -1.09 9.63
N CYS A 60 -4.09 -0.15 9.16
CA CYS A 60 -4.28 0.48 7.85
C CYS A 60 -4.09 -0.52 6.69
N LYS A 61 -3.19 -1.48 6.86
CA LYS A 61 -2.97 -2.60 5.93
C LYS A 61 -2.32 -3.79 6.62
N CYS A 62 -2.51 -4.99 6.06
CA CYS A 62 -1.73 -6.18 6.40
C CYS A 62 -0.95 -6.63 5.17
N MET A 63 0.28 -7.07 5.38
CA MET A 63 1.18 -7.56 4.34
C MET A 63 1.42 -9.06 4.53
N LEU A 64 1.33 -9.83 3.46
CA LEU A 64 1.84 -11.20 3.43
C LEU A 64 3.11 -11.24 2.58
N VAL A 65 4.06 -12.07 3.01
CA VAL A 65 5.39 -12.14 2.40
C VAL A 65 5.74 -13.57 2.06
N SER A 66 6.22 -13.80 0.84
CA SER A 66 6.73 -15.08 0.39
C SER A 66 7.66 -14.92 -0.80
N ASP A 67 8.70 -15.76 -0.89
CA ASP A 67 9.54 -15.91 -2.09
C ASP A 67 8.84 -16.76 -3.16
N ASP A 68 7.77 -17.47 -2.82
CA ASP A 68 6.93 -18.21 -3.78
C ASP A 68 5.90 -17.26 -4.41
N GLU A 69 6.32 -16.59 -5.48
CA GLU A 69 5.47 -15.63 -6.21
C GLU A 69 4.22 -16.29 -6.80
N GLU A 70 4.32 -17.54 -7.28
CA GLU A 70 3.17 -18.24 -7.87
C GLU A 70 2.09 -18.50 -6.80
N ALA A 71 2.52 -18.88 -5.59
CA ALA A 71 1.61 -19.07 -4.47
C ALA A 71 0.95 -17.75 -4.04
N LEU A 72 1.69 -16.62 -4.06
CA LEU A 72 1.11 -15.30 -3.80
C LEU A 72 0.09 -14.89 -4.87
N VAL A 73 0.39 -15.10 -6.16
CA VAL A 73 -0.57 -14.87 -7.26
C VAL A 73 -1.84 -15.68 -7.07
N GLY A 74 -1.72 -16.97 -6.76
CA GLY A 74 -2.87 -17.83 -6.50
C GLY A 74 -3.71 -17.37 -5.32
N LEU A 75 -3.07 -16.86 -4.26
CA LEU A 75 -3.75 -16.34 -3.09
C LEU A 75 -4.42 -14.99 -3.36
N GLU A 76 -3.75 -14.09 -4.12
CA GLU A 76 -4.30 -12.81 -4.58
C GLU A 76 -5.61 -13.02 -5.33
N ASP A 77 -5.61 -13.88 -6.34
CA ASP A 77 -6.78 -14.20 -7.15
C ASP A 77 -7.93 -14.80 -6.33
N HIS A 78 -7.58 -15.69 -5.39
CA HIS A 78 -8.56 -16.29 -4.50
C HIS A 78 -9.19 -15.24 -3.56
N TRP A 79 -8.38 -14.36 -2.98
CA TRP A 79 -8.86 -13.37 -2.03
C TRP A 79 -9.58 -12.20 -2.70
N ARG A 80 -9.15 -11.75 -3.86
CA ARG A 80 -9.90 -10.75 -4.65
C ARG A 80 -11.35 -11.18 -4.86
N ARG A 81 -11.56 -12.45 -5.21
CA ARG A 81 -12.93 -12.97 -5.39
C ARG A 81 -13.70 -13.13 -4.07
N ARG A 82 -13.02 -13.56 -3.00
CA ARG A 82 -13.66 -13.89 -1.73
C ARG A 82 -13.92 -12.68 -0.85
N LEU A 83 -13.03 -11.69 -0.88
CA LEU A 83 -13.06 -10.51 -0.03
C LEU A 83 -13.59 -9.28 -0.76
N ASN A 84 -14.05 -9.45 -2.00
CA ASN A 84 -14.59 -8.39 -2.84
C ASN A 84 -15.66 -7.57 -2.09
N GLY A 85 -15.46 -6.25 -2.05
CA GLY A 85 -16.32 -5.30 -1.34
C GLY A 85 -16.07 -5.19 0.17
N ALA A 86 -15.18 -6.02 0.75
CA ALA A 86 -14.76 -5.93 2.15
C ALA A 86 -13.32 -5.46 2.29
N LEU A 87 -12.43 -6.00 1.47
CA LEU A 87 -11.00 -5.66 1.43
C LEU A 87 -10.53 -5.64 -0.01
N ASP A 88 -9.59 -4.76 -0.32
CA ASP A 88 -8.81 -4.79 -1.54
C ASP A 88 -7.53 -5.58 -1.32
N VAL A 89 -7.16 -6.36 -2.35
CA VAL A 89 -6.00 -7.26 -2.31
C VAL A 89 -5.21 -7.06 -3.60
N PHE A 90 -3.93 -6.75 -3.47
CA PHE A 90 -3.04 -6.55 -4.61
C PHE A 90 -1.58 -6.76 -4.22
N ARG A 91 -0.72 -6.98 -5.21
CA ARG A 91 0.73 -7.04 -5.00
C ARG A 91 1.35 -5.69 -5.28
N SER A 92 2.16 -5.19 -4.35
CA SER A 92 3.00 -4.01 -4.53
C SER A 92 4.39 -4.39 -5.05
N GLU A 93 4.87 -5.56 -4.64
CA GLU A 93 6.12 -6.18 -5.08
C GLU A 93 5.87 -7.66 -5.39
N PRO A 94 6.76 -8.35 -6.14
CA PRO A 94 6.60 -9.77 -6.43
C PRO A 94 6.40 -10.64 -5.19
N TYR A 95 7.07 -10.29 -4.09
CA TYR A 95 7.06 -11.00 -2.81
C TYR A 95 6.12 -10.41 -1.76
N PHE A 96 5.40 -9.29 -2.04
CA PHE A 96 4.46 -8.64 -1.13
C PHE A 96 3.01 -8.71 -1.65
N LEU A 97 2.12 -9.28 -0.83
CA LEU A 97 0.68 -9.23 -1.03
C LEU A 97 0.06 -8.30 0.02
N GLU A 98 -0.49 -7.18 -0.43
CA GLU A 98 -1.16 -6.20 0.41
C GLU A 98 -2.64 -6.52 0.56
N VAL A 99 -3.14 -6.37 1.78
CA VAL A 99 -4.56 -6.47 2.12
C VAL A 99 -4.95 -5.18 2.83
N VAL A 100 -5.79 -4.38 2.20
CA VAL A 100 -6.22 -3.06 2.70
C VAL A 100 -7.74 -2.99 2.81
N PRO A 101 -8.29 -2.12 3.66
CA PRO A 101 -9.72 -1.85 3.66
C PRO A 101 -10.20 -1.41 2.28
N CYS A 102 -11.41 -1.85 1.89
CA CYS A 102 -12.01 -1.51 0.61
C CYS A 102 -12.24 0.01 0.48
N SER A 103 -12.11 0.53 -0.73
CA SER A 103 -12.34 1.95 -1.04
C SER A 103 -11.37 2.94 -0.38
N ILE A 104 -10.22 2.46 0.08
CA ILE A 104 -9.10 3.34 0.42
C ILE A 104 -8.31 3.59 -0.85
N ASP A 105 -8.72 4.58 -1.62
CA ASP A 105 -7.89 5.16 -2.66
C ASP A 105 -7.33 6.53 -2.20
N LYS A 106 -6.31 7.01 -2.91
CA LYS A 106 -5.64 8.26 -2.56
C LYS A 106 -6.59 9.47 -2.67
N SER A 107 -7.57 9.44 -3.56
CA SER A 107 -8.55 10.51 -3.73
C SER A 107 -9.51 10.59 -2.55
N ASN A 108 -10.08 9.46 -2.13
CA ASN A 108 -11.00 9.41 -1.00
C ASN A 108 -10.30 9.82 0.31
N THR A 109 -9.06 9.35 0.51
CA THR A 109 -8.25 9.71 1.67
C THR A 109 -7.90 11.20 1.67
N LEU A 110 -7.50 11.74 0.51
CA LEU A 110 -7.24 13.15 0.33
C LEU A 110 -8.52 13.97 0.58
N GLY A 111 -9.66 13.59 0.02
CA GLY A 111 -10.94 14.25 0.23
C GLY A 111 -11.32 14.35 1.70
N ALA A 112 -11.19 13.25 2.46
CA ALA A 112 -11.44 13.26 3.89
C ALA A 112 -10.48 14.18 4.69
N LEU A 113 -9.22 14.27 4.26
CA LEU A 113 -8.23 15.19 4.83
C LEU A 113 -8.60 16.66 4.53
N LEU A 114 -8.94 16.97 3.28
CA LEU A 114 -9.31 18.32 2.84
C LEU A 114 -10.54 18.82 3.57
N GLU A 115 -11.55 17.96 3.75
CA GLU A 115 -12.75 18.29 4.53
C GLU A 115 -12.40 18.69 5.97
N LYS A 116 -11.53 17.92 6.63
CA LYS A 116 -11.05 18.23 7.99
C LYS A 116 -10.26 19.54 8.08
N LEU A 117 -9.55 19.90 7.02
CA LEU A 117 -8.74 21.11 6.95
C LEU A 117 -9.52 22.33 6.44
N GLY A 118 -10.74 22.14 5.93
CA GLY A 118 -11.55 23.19 5.31
C GLY A 118 -10.95 23.72 4.00
N ILE A 119 -10.22 22.87 3.25
CA ILE A 119 -9.57 23.20 1.99
C ILE A 119 -10.43 22.63 0.84
N ASN A 120 -10.68 23.44 -0.20
CA ASN A 120 -11.37 22.97 -1.39
C ASN A 120 -10.40 22.21 -2.31
N SER A 121 -10.91 21.19 -3.03
CA SER A 121 -10.07 20.43 -3.99
C SER A 121 -9.47 21.31 -5.09
N GLU A 122 -10.12 22.40 -5.46
CA GLU A 122 -9.63 23.39 -6.42
C GLU A 122 -8.35 24.13 -5.97
N GLU A 123 -8.06 24.11 -4.65
CA GLU A 123 -6.87 24.72 -4.05
C GLU A 123 -5.70 23.72 -3.93
N VAL A 124 -5.88 22.47 -4.41
CA VAL A 124 -4.94 21.36 -4.27
C VAL A 124 -4.15 21.17 -5.55
N ILE A 125 -2.85 20.95 -5.41
CA ILE A 125 -1.98 20.43 -6.47
C ILE A 125 -1.65 18.99 -6.11
N ALA A 126 -2.01 18.03 -7.00
CA ALA A 126 -1.66 16.63 -6.84
C ALA A 126 -0.61 16.22 -7.88
N ILE A 127 0.44 15.52 -7.42
CA ILE A 127 1.54 15.05 -8.27
C ILE A 127 1.68 13.55 -8.06
N GLY A 128 1.79 12.77 -9.16
CA GLY A 128 1.93 11.33 -9.09
C GLY A 128 2.49 10.72 -10.36
N ASP A 129 2.86 9.44 -10.30
CA ASP A 129 3.46 8.68 -11.41
C ASP A 129 2.81 7.30 -11.61
N GLY A 130 2.12 6.78 -10.60
CA GLY A 130 1.48 5.47 -10.60
C GLY A 130 0.01 5.51 -11.01
N VAL A 131 -0.50 4.36 -11.48
CA VAL A 131 -1.94 4.19 -11.79
C VAL A 131 -2.82 4.46 -10.56
N CYS A 132 -2.29 4.16 -9.36
CA CYS A 132 -2.98 4.44 -8.10
C CYS A 132 -3.11 5.94 -7.77
N ASP A 133 -2.37 6.82 -8.47
CA ASP A 133 -2.44 8.27 -8.30
C ASP A 133 -3.48 8.93 -9.21
N VAL A 134 -4.01 8.22 -10.20
CA VAL A 134 -4.92 8.77 -11.23
C VAL A 134 -6.13 9.43 -10.57
N SER A 135 -6.78 8.78 -9.62
CA SER A 135 -7.96 9.34 -8.95
C SER A 135 -7.64 10.63 -8.18
N MET A 136 -6.48 10.68 -7.53
CA MET A 136 -5.99 11.86 -6.80
C MET A 136 -5.65 13.00 -7.77
N ILE A 137 -4.94 12.69 -8.88
CA ILE A 137 -4.60 13.66 -9.93
C ILE A 137 -5.87 14.29 -10.53
N GLN A 138 -6.88 13.48 -10.83
CA GLN A 138 -8.13 13.96 -11.43
C GLN A 138 -9.02 14.75 -10.47
N SER A 139 -8.91 14.53 -9.15
CA SER A 139 -9.74 15.21 -8.15
C SER A 139 -9.16 16.54 -7.67
N ALA A 140 -7.91 16.82 -7.95
CA ALA A 140 -7.24 18.06 -7.57
C ALA A 140 -7.57 19.23 -8.52
N GLY A 141 -7.43 20.47 -8.05
CA GLY A 141 -7.55 21.67 -8.88
C GLY A 141 -6.44 21.79 -9.93
N LEU A 142 -5.28 21.15 -9.68
CA LEU A 142 -4.20 20.97 -10.65
C LEU A 142 -3.58 19.59 -10.46
N GLY A 143 -3.84 18.70 -11.41
CA GLY A 143 -3.27 17.36 -11.45
C GLY A 143 -2.01 17.32 -12.32
N ILE A 144 -0.91 16.78 -11.80
CA ILE A 144 0.39 16.73 -12.47
C ILE A 144 0.87 15.28 -12.53
N ALA A 145 1.17 14.77 -13.72
CA ALA A 145 1.86 13.50 -13.89
C ALA A 145 3.38 13.73 -14.00
N MET A 146 4.16 12.84 -13.35
CA MET A 146 5.61 12.83 -13.50
C MET A 146 6.02 12.40 -14.91
N GLY A 147 7.16 12.90 -15.41
CA GLY A 147 7.66 12.59 -16.76
C GLY A 147 7.95 11.10 -16.99
N ASN A 148 8.29 10.35 -15.93
CA ASN A 148 8.46 8.89 -15.92
C ASN A 148 7.15 8.09 -15.72
N ALA A 149 6.00 8.77 -15.52
CA ALA A 149 4.71 8.10 -15.37
C ALA A 149 4.32 7.31 -16.62
N GLN A 150 3.47 6.31 -16.45
CA GLN A 150 2.85 5.58 -17.56
C GLN A 150 1.93 6.51 -18.38
N ASP A 151 1.76 6.21 -19.68
CA ASP A 151 0.92 7.03 -20.57
C ASP A 151 -0.53 7.13 -20.08
N SER A 152 -1.05 6.07 -19.47
CA SER A 152 -2.39 6.06 -18.85
C SER A 152 -2.55 7.09 -17.71
N VAL A 153 -1.47 7.41 -17.00
CA VAL A 153 -1.45 8.43 -15.95
C VAL A 153 -1.32 9.82 -16.55
N LYS A 154 -0.43 9.97 -17.55
CA LYS A 154 -0.18 11.26 -18.24
C LYS A 154 -1.42 11.82 -18.92
N VAL A 155 -2.25 10.96 -19.52
CA VAL A 155 -3.49 11.41 -20.20
C VAL A 155 -4.56 11.89 -19.22
N CYS A 156 -4.44 11.57 -17.94
CA CYS A 156 -5.37 11.97 -16.88
C CYS A 156 -4.97 13.26 -16.16
N ALA A 157 -3.77 13.79 -16.43
CA ALA A 157 -3.21 14.94 -15.76
C ALA A 157 -3.37 16.22 -16.58
N ASP A 158 -3.49 17.36 -15.90
CA ASP A 158 -3.49 18.69 -16.54
C ASP A 158 -2.11 19.08 -17.07
N ARG A 159 -1.05 18.59 -16.42
CA ARG A 159 0.34 18.86 -16.79
C ARG A 159 1.23 17.64 -16.59
N ILE A 160 2.35 17.65 -17.29
CA ILE A 160 3.42 16.65 -17.14
C ILE A 160 4.69 17.41 -16.75
N THR A 161 5.37 16.96 -15.70
CA THR A 161 6.67 17.50 -15.27
C THR A 161 7.83 16.70 -15.86
N ALA A 162 9.07 17.16 -15.64
CA ALA A 162 10.28 16.40 -15.91
C ALA A 162 10.34 15.12 -15.05
N ARG A 163 11.27 14.21 -15.37
CA ARG A 163 11.50 13.00 -14.56
C ARG A 163 12.04 13.38 -13.19
N SER A 164 11.71 12.58 -12.17
CA SER A 164 12.17 12.81 -10.79
C SER A 164 13.71 12.73 -10.61
N GLU A 165 14.40 12.10 -11.56
CA GLU A 165 15.84 11.80 -11.48
C GLU A 165 16.74 12.79 -12.25
N GLU A 166 16.21 13.86 -12.83
CA GLU A 166 16.99 14.79 -13.67
C GLU A 166 17.89 15.77 -12.90
N HIS A 167 18.05 15.66 -11.59
CA HIS A 167 18.85 16.58 -10.78
C HIS A 167 20.09 15.98 -10.11
N THR A 168 20.62 14.85 -10.59
CA THR A 168 21.85 14.27 -10.04
C THR A 168 22.97 14.11 -11.06
N SER A 169 23.21 15.16 -11.86
CA SER A 169 24.45 15.20 -12.65
C SER A 169 24.82 16.66 -13.01
N GLU A 170 25.40 17.36 -12.04
CA GLU A 170 26.48 18.32 -12.24
C GLU A 170 27.41 18.35 -11.02
#